data_401821907d1b47e261abd77f0f1382d4
#
_entry.id   401821907d1b47e261abd77f0f1382d4
#
_cell.length_a   1.000
_cell.length_b   1.000
_cell.length_c   1.000
_cell.angle_alpha   90.00
_cell.angle_beta   90.00
_cell.angle_gamma   90.00
#
_symmetry.space_group_name_H-M   'P 1'
#
loop_
_entity.id
_entity.type
_entity.pdbx_description
1 polymer ?
#
loop_
_entity_poly.entity_id
_entity_poly.type
_entity_poly.pdbx_seq_one_letter_code
_entity_poly.pdbx_strand_id
1 'polypeptide(L)'
;MKKRIQVHIPYRMLIERLEDVLSAGLNPEIYTDAATLDSIRPKDLKDTREILAEKGLRITLHGPYMDLSPGASDEKIRLITVERYRQTFEAAQLLLPETIVLHAGYDERRFDGDVPLWLSQSRKTWPRFIKEAEKMGSVIAVENVFEENPLPIKRLVESMNSPNFRVCFDTGHLNLFSKVKMEEWFNELGSKVSEVHLHDNRGKWDEHLIIGDGNIDFP
;
A
#
# COMPACT_ATOMS: atom_id res chain seq x y z
N MET A 1 11.93 -12.11 18.41
CA MET A 1 11.34 -11.18 17.39
C MET A 1 9.84 -11.16 17.59
N LYS A 2 9.22 -10.02 17.94
CA LYS A 2 7.75 -9.92 17.96
C LYS A 2 7.26 -10.08 16.50
N LYS A 3 6.33 -11.02 16.27
CA LYS A 3 5.73 -11.23 14.95
C LYS A 3 5.05 -9.93 14.51
N ARG A 4 5.43 -9.43 13.32
CA ARG A 4 4.84 -8.23 12.71
C ARG A 4 3.70 -8.63 11.78
N ILE A 5 2.77 -9.44 12.26
CA ILE A 5 1.57 -9.81 11.51
C ILE A 5 0.54 -8.70 11.69
N GLN A 6 -0.03 -8.26 10.60
CA GLN A 6 -1.09 -7.26 10.52
C GLN A 6 -2.31 -7.85 9.84
N VAL A 7 -3.46 -7.25 10.09
CA VAL A 7 -4.72 -7.61 9.44
C VAL A 7 -5.22 -6.39 8.71
N HIS A 8 -5.36 -6.51 7.39
CA HIS A 8 -5.97 -5.48 6.57
C HIS A 8 -7.44 -5.33 6.93
N ILE A 9 -7.84 -4.15 7.34
CA ILE A 9 -9.19 -3.87 7.81
C ILE A 9 -9.66 -2.46 7.40
N PRO A 10 -10.80 -2.32 6.70
CA PRO A 10 -11.39 -1.02 6.43
C PRO A 10 -11.65 -0.23 7.72
N TYR A 11 -11.35 1.07 7.74
CA TYR A 11 -11.48 1.90 8.94
C TYR A 11 -12.85 1.78 9.61
N ARG A 12 -13.93 1.81 8.82
CA ARG A 12 -15.30 1.68 9.37
C ARG A 12 -15.48 0.35 10.09
N MET A 13 -15.02 -0.75 9.48
CA MET A 13 -15.08 -2.09 10.09
C MET A 13 -14.19 -2.16 11.34
N LEU A 14 -13.02 -1.53 11.34
CA LEU A 14 -12.16 -1.44 12.53
C LEU A 14 -12.93 -0.82 13.70
N ILE A 15 -13.65 0.28 13.47
CA ILE A 15 -14.41 0.93 14.54
C ILE A 15 -15.56 0.04 15.03
N GLU A 16 -16.28 -0.62 14.13
CA GLU A 16 -17.37 -1.55 14.47
C GLU A 16 -16.87 -2.80 15.22
N ARG A 17 -15.66 -3.26 14.94
CA ARG A 17 -15.07 -4.48 15.48
C ARG A 17 -13.88 -4.21 16.42
N LEU A 18 -13.78 -3.00 16.96
CA LEU A 18 -12.61 -2.57 17.72
C LEU A 18 -12.30 -3.48 18.91
N GLU A 19 -13.31 -3.86 19.69
CA GLU A 19 -13.16 -4.77 20.83
C GLU A 19 -12.63 -6.16 20.41
N ASP A 20 -13.05 -6.68 19.27
CA ASP A 20 -12.55 -7.96 18.73
C ASP A 20 -11.05 -7.85 18.37
N VAL A 21 -10.66 -6.76 17.70
CA VAL A 21 -9.27 -6.49 17.31
C VAL A 21 -8.39 -6.36 18.56
N LEU A 22 -8.85 -5.61 19.57
CA LEU A 22 -8.12 -5.41 20.81
C LEU A 22 -7.99 -6.71 21.62
N SER A 23 -9.07 -7.48 21.71
CA SER A 23 -9.07 -8.75 22.47
C SER A 23 -8.20 -9.82 21.81
N ALA A 24 -8.14 -9.83 20.48
CA ALA A 24 -7.28 -10.73 19.72
C ALA A 24 -5.82 -10.27 19.64
N GLY A 25 -5.51 -9.04 20.05
CA GLY A 25 -4.17 -8.47 19.98
C GLY A 25 -3.65 -8.32 18.55
N LEU A 26 -4.52 -8.00 17.60
CA LEU A 26 -4.20 -7.89 16.18
C LEU A 26 -3.74 -6.47 15.84
N ASN A 27 -2.58 -6.36 15.19
CA ASN A 27 -2.14 -5.10 14.62
C ASN A 27 -2.98 -4.80 13.35
N PRO A 28 -3.65 -3.65 13.24
CA PRO A 28 -4.39 -3.33 12.03
C PRO A 28 -3.48 -2.73 10.95
N GLU A 29 -3.67 -3.17 9.71
CA GLU A 29 -3.44 -2.34 8.55
C GLU A 29 -4.76 -1.66 8.22
N ILE A 30 -4.85 -0.36 8.51
CA ILE A 30 -6.09 0.39 8.35
C ILE A 30 -6.26 0.83 6.92
N TYR A 31 -7.27 0.32 6.22
CA TYR A 31 -7.63 0.80 4.88
C TYR A 31 -8.56 1.99 4.93
N THR A 32 -8.22 3.05 4.20
CA THR A 32 -9.04 4.25 4.04
C THR A 32 -9.38 4.44 2.57
N ASP A 33 -10.64 4.24 2.21
CA ASP A 33 -11.15 4.59 0.89
C ASP A 33 -11.41 6.10 0.76
N ALA A 34 -11.71 6.56 -0.45
CA ALA A 34 -11.99 7.96 -0.72
C ALA A 34 -13.16 8.51 0.12
N ALA A 35 -14.24 7.72 0.29
CA ALA A 35 -15.41 8.13 1.07
C ALA A 35 -15.09 8.24 2.58
N THR A 36 -14.24 7.36 3.08
CA THR A 36 -13.73 7.44 4.45
C THR A 36 -12.90 8.71 4.65
N LEU A 37 -11.95 8.99 3.75
CA LEU A 37 -11.12 10.19 3.84
C LEU A 37 -11.92 11.50 3.77
N ASP A 38 -13.00 11.51 3.00
CA ASP A 38 -13.88 12.69 2.88
C ASP A 38 -14.75 12.92 4.14
N SER A 39 -14.95 11.91 4.98
CA SER A 39 -15.90 11.96 6.11
C SER A 39 -15.28 11.79 7.49
N ILE A 40 -14.05 11.29 7.56
CA ILE A 40 -13.39 10.97 8.83
C ILE A 40 -13.03 12.24 9.60
N ARG A 41 -13.33 12.24 10.89
CA ARG A 41 -12.99 13.39 11.76
C ARG A 41 -11.60 13.22 12.36
N PRO A 42 -10.80 14.28 12.42
CA PRO A 42 -9.46 14.23 13.05
C PRO A 42 -9.46 13.68 14.46
N LYS A 43 -10.50 13.95 15.25
CA LYS A 43 -10.64 13.42 16.61
C LYS A 43 -10.73 11.90 16.62
N ASP A 44 -11.53 11.31 15.73
CA ASP A 44 -11.75 9.86 15.67
C ASP A 44 -10.45 9.11 15.36
N LEU A 45 -9.60 9.66 14.48
CA LEU A 45 -8.28 9.09 14.17
C LEU A 45 -7.35 9.13 15.40
N LYS A 46 -7.33 10.23 16.14
CA LYS A 46 -6.53 10.35 17.36
C LYS A 46 -6.99 9.36 18.42
N ASP A 47 -8.30 9.30 18.68
CA ASP A 47 -8.89 8.37 19.65
C ASP A 47 -8.54 6.91 19.25
N THR A 48 -8.67 6.56 17.96
CA THR A 48 -8.31 5.22 17.46
C THR A 48 -6.84 4.90 17.73
N ARG A 49 -5.93 5.83 17.42
CA ARG A 49 -4.50 5.65 17.69
C ARG A 49 -4.23 5.45 19.19
N GLU A 50 -4.82 6.26 20.04
CA GLU A 50 -4.63 6.19 21.49
C GLU A 50 -5.07 4.84 22.05
N ILE A 51 -6.27 4.36 21.66
CA ILE A 51 -6.81 3.07 22.08
C ILE A 51 -5.90 1.92 21.63
N LEU A 52 -5.43 1.93 20.38
CA LEU A 52 -4.53 0.89 19.85
C LEU A 52 -3.17 0.93 20.56
N ALA A 53 -2.63 2.12 20.80
CA ALA A 53 -1.35 2.32 21.48
C ALA A 53 -1.38 1.84 22.94
N GLU A 54 -2.47 2.07 23.68
CA GLU A 54 -2.67 1.56 25.05
C GLU A 54 -2.58 0.04 25.12
N LYS A 55 -2.96 -0.66 24.06
CA LYS A 55 -2.82 -2.12 23.93
C LYS A 55 -1.47 -2.56 23.36
N GLY A 56 -0.57 -1.60 23.06
CA GLY A 56 0.72 -1.87 22.43
C GLY A 56 0.62 -2.39 21.00
N LEU A 57 -0.50 -2.12 20.32
CA LEU A 57 -0.74 -2.48 18.92
C LEU A 57 -0.12 -1.44 17.99
N ARG A 58 0.34 -1.92 16.85
CA ARG A 58 1.01 -1.14 15.82
C ARG A 58 0.06 -0.90 14.67
N ILE A 59 0.23 0.21 13.99
CA ILE A 59 -0.62 0.62 12.88
C ILE A 59 0.23 0.65 11.61
N THR A 60 -0.28 0.06 10.53
CA THR A 60 0.03 0.44 9.17
C THR A 60 -1.22 1.01 8.50
N LEU A 61 -1.05 1.77 7.44
CA LEU A 61 -2.12 2.48 6.76
C LEU A 61 -2.12 2.10 5.28
N HIS A 62 -3.24 1.68 4.74
CA HIS A 62 -3.43 1.52 3.31
C HIS A 62 -4.28 2.68 2.78
N GLY A 63 -3.73 3.45 1.85
CA GLY A 63 -4.45 4.56 1.22
C GLY A 63 -5.43 4.10 0.14
N PRO A 64 -6.27 5.02 -0.38
CA PRO A 64 -7.18 4.70 -1.47
C PRO A 64 -6.41 4.36 -2.74
N TYR A 65 -6.97 3.47 -3.54
CA TYR A 65 -6.34 3.01 -4.78
C TYR A 65 -7.26 3.07 -6.00
N MET A 66 -8.58 2.94 -5.80
CA MET A 66 -9.54 2.95 -6.92
C MET A 66 -9.45 4.24 -7.71
N ASP A 67 -9.31 4.11 -9.03
CA ASP A 67 -9.21 5.20 -10.02
C ASP A 67 -8.01 6.16 -9.84
N LEU A 68 -7.07 5.83 -8.95
CA LEU A 68 -5.90 6.66 -8.71
C LEU A 68 -4.72 6.25 -9.59
N SER A 69 -3.99 7.24 -10.08
CA SER A 69 -2.81 7.03 -10.92
C SER A 69 -1.76 8.10 -10.66
N PRO A 70 -0.78 7.83 -9.76
CA PRO A 70 0.26 8.81 -9.43
C PRO A 70 1.20 9.13 -10.60
N GLY A 71 1.24 8.25 -11.61
CA GLY A 71 1.99 8.43 -12.85
C GLY A 71 1.13 8.79 -14.06
N ALA A 72 -0.12 9.23 -13.86
CA ALA A 72 -1.00 9.59 -14.98
C ALA A 72 -0.37 10.64 -15.89
N SER A 73 -0.48 10.43 -17.21
CA SER A 73 -0.06 11.39 -18.22
C SER A 73 -0.95 12.63 -18.23
N ASP A 74 -2.26 12.46 -18.01
CA ASP A 74 -3.18 13.58 -17.78
C ASP A 74 -2.93 14.21 -16.42
N GLU A 75 -2.61 15.50 -16.42
CA GLU A 75 -2.33 16.25 -15.20
C GLU A 75 -3.53 16.32 -14.25
N LYS A 76 -4.75 16.41 -14.77
CA LYS A 76 -5.96 16.51 -13.94
C LYS A 76 -6.19 15.22 -13.16
N ILE A 77 -6.00 14.06 -13.80
CA ILE A 77 -6.08 12.74 -13.11
C ILE A 77 -5.00 12.66 -12.04
N ARG A 78 -3.78 13.09 -12.37
CA ARG A 78 -2.67 13.08 -11.40
C ARG A 78 -2.93 14.03 -10.22
N LEU A 79 -3.53 15.20 -10.45
CA LEU A 79 -3.89 16.14 -9.38
C LEU A 79 -4.96 15.57 -8.43
N ILE A 80 -5.95 14.85 -8.93
CA ILE A 80 -6.92 14.15 -8.07
C ILE A 80 -6.21 13.08 -7.23
N THR A 81 -5.30 12.31 -7.82
CA THR A 81 -4.50 11.34 -7.06
C THR A 81 -3.67 12.02 -5.97
N VAL A 82 -3.03 13.14 -6.29
CA VAL A 82 -2.26 13.95 -5.32
C VAL A 82 -3.15 14.43 -4.17
N GLU A 83 -4.37 14.84 -4.46
CA GLU A 83 -5.32 15.27 -3.41
C GLU A 83 -5.71 14.11 -2.49
N ARG A 84 -6.00 12.92 -3.03
CA ARG A 84 -6.30 11.73 -2.22
C ARG A 84 -5.10 11.32 -1.36
N TYR A 85 -3.91 11.37 -1.91
CA TYR A 85 -2.69 11.09 -1.13
C TYR A 85 -2.48 12.16 -0.04
N ARG A 86 -2.76 13.44 -0.30
CA ARG A 86 -2.70 14.50 0.73
C ARG A 86 -3.62 14.16 1.90
N GLN A 87 -4.87 13.78 1.64
CA GLN A 87 -5.81 13.35 2.68
C GLN A 87 -5.31 12.12 3.44
N THR A 88 -4.72 11.14 2.73
CA THR A 88 -4.09 9.96 3.36
C THR A 88 -2.96 10.38 4.30
N PHE A 89 -2.12 11.30 3.90
CA PHE A 89 -1.02 11.79 4.75
C PHE A 89 -1.50 12.65 5.92
N GLU A 90 -2.58 13.38 5.77
CA GLU A 90 -3.25 14.07 6.90
C GLU A 90 -3.78 13.06 7.93
N ALA A 91 -4.40 11.98 7.49
CA ALA A 91 -4.79 10.87 8.36
C ALA A 91 -3.57 10.19 9.00
N ALA A 92 -2.51 9.96 8.22
CA ALA A 92 -1.26 9.36 8.71
C ALA A 92 -0.59 10.21 9.81
N GLN A 93 -0.63 11.54 9.72
CA GLN A 93 -0.10 12.43 10.77
C GLN A 93 -0.82 12.24 12.12
N LEU A 94 -2.05 11.76 12.10
CA LEU A 94 -2.85 11.54 13.32
C LEU A 94 -2.73 10.09 13.82
N LEU A 95 -2.66 9.12 12.89
CA LEU A 95 -2.54 7.69 13.21
C LEU A 95 -1.10 7.27 13.53
N LEU A 96 -0.10 7.97 13.00
CA LEU A 96 1.33 7.65 13.10
C LEU A 96 1.67 6.22 12.70
N PRO A 97 1.31 5.77 11.46
CA PRO A 97 1.58 4.43 11.00
C PRO A 97 3.07 4.22 10.76
N GLU A 98 3.55 2.98 10.93
CA GLU A 98 4.94 2.60 10.57
C GLU A 98 5.13 2.56 9.06
N THR A 99 4.14 2.04 8.34
CA THR A 99 4.12 1.95 6.87
C THR A 99 2.83 2.56 6.33
N ILE A 100 2.95 3.21 5.16
CA ILE A 100 1.83 3.70 4.35
C ILE A 100 1.89 2.98 3.02
N VAL A 101 0.95 2.05 2.79
CA VAL A 101 0.84 1.31 1.53
C VAL A 101 0.04 2.11 0.53
N LEU A 102 0.57 2.23 -0.68
CA LEU A 102 -0.04 2.93 -1.82
C LEU A 102 0.28 2.17 -3.10
N HIS A 103 -0.65 2.15 -4.05
CA HIS A 103 -0.40 1.52 -5.34
C HIS A 103 0.53 2.36 -6.23
N ALA A 104 1.42 1.68 -6.95
CA ALA A 104 2.33 2.33 -7.91
C ALA A 104 1.58 2.94 -9.11
N GLY A 105 0.44 2.34 -9.48
CA GLY A 105 -0.46 2.85 -10.52
C GLY A 105 0.08 2.68 -11.95
N TYR A 106 0.99 1.73 -12.17
CA TYR A 106 1.39 1.31 -13.51
C TYR A 106 0.49 0.16 -13.98
N ASP A 107 0.10 0.21 -15.24
CA ASP A 107 -0.57 -0.88 -15.95
C ASP A 107 -0.08 -0.81 -17.40
N GLU A 108 0.52 -1.90 -17.89
CA GLU A 108 1.14 -1.95 -19.20
C GLU A 108 0.16 -1.59 -20.33
N ARG A 109 -1.10 -1.98 -20.20
CA ARG A 109 -2.15 -1.68 -21.20
C ARG A 109 -2.56 -0.20 -21.20
N ARG A 110 -2.58 0.43 -20.01
CA ARG A 110 -2.96 1.86 -19.86
C ARG A 110 -1.86 2.80 -20.33
N PHE A 111 -0.60 2.37 -20.26
CA PHE A 111 0.57 3.15 -20.68
C PHE A 111 1.19 2.67 -22.00
N ASP A 112 0.55 1.70 -22.67
CA ASP A 112 1.06 1.09 -23.93
C ASP A 112 2.53 0.62 -23.81
N GLY A 113 2.88 0.07 -22.65
CA GLY A 113 4.24 -0.36 -22.32
C GLY A 113 5.26 0.78 -22.09
N ASP A 114 4.84 2.05 -22.16
CA ASP A 114 5.75 3.20 -22.00
C ASP A 114 6.07 3.47 -20.50
N VAL A 115 6.90 2.60 -19.93
CA VAL A 115 7.43 2.77 -18.57
C VAL A 115 8.16 4.13 -18.40
N PRO A 116 8.99 4.61 -19.35
CA PRO A 116 9.59 5.94 -19.25
C PRO A 116 8.59 7.07 -19.09
N LEU A 117 7.49 7.07 -19.84
CA LEU A 117 6.43 8.07 -19.70
C LEU A 117 5.82 8.04 -18.30
N TRP A 118 5.33 6.86 -17.85
CA TRP A 118 4.77 6.69 -16.51
C TRP A 118 5.75 7.14 -15.41
N LEU A 119 7.01 6.73 -15.49
CA LEU A 119 8.04 7.06 -14.52
C LEU A 119 8.30 8.57 -14.47
N SER A 120 8.34 9.24 -15.63
CA SER A 120 8.52 10.70 -15.71
C SER A 120 7.41 11.47 -14.99
N GLN A 121 6.17 10.99 -15.07
CA GLN A 121 5.02 11.58 -14.39
C GLN A 121 5.00 11.23 -12.89
N SER A 122 5.31 9.97 -12.55
CA SER A 122 5.42 9.50 -11.16
C SER A 122 6.42 10.34 -10.36
N ARG A 123 7.54 10.72 -10.96
CA ARG A 123 8.55 11.61 -10.35
C ARG A 123 8.01 13.00 -9.98
N LYS A 124 6.90 13.44 -10.54
CA LYS A 124 6.25 14.71 -10.17
C LYS A 124 5.38 14.56 -8.92
N THR A 125 4.94 13.34 -8.62
CA THR A 125 4.01 13.03 -7.53
C THR A 125 4.73 12.63 -6.24
N TRP A 126 5.58 11.60 -6.29
CA TRP A 126 6.10 10.94 -5.11
C TRP A 126 7.02 11.77 -4.20
N PRO A 127 7.91 12.65 -4.69
CA PRO A 127 8.91 13.30 -3.85
C PRO A 127 8.35 14.11 -2.68
N ARG A 128 7.16 14.71 -2.84
CA ARG A 128 6.50 15.45 -1.74
C ARG A 128 6.09 14.52 -0.61
N PHE A 129 5.48 13.39 -0.96
CA PHE A 129 4.97 12.43 0.02
C PHE A 129 6.11 11.67 0.72
N ILE A 130 7.19 11.38 0.01
CA ILE A 130 8.41 10.81 0.61
C ILE A 130 8.93 11.74 1.71
N LYS A 131 9.02 13.05 1.45
CA LYS A 131 9.45 14.03 2.47
C LYS A 131 8.51 14.08 3.67
N GLU A 132 7.20 13.92 3.46
CA GLU A 132 6.23 13.87 4.56
C GLU A 132 6.40 12.58 5.38
N ALA A 133 6.56 11.43 4.71
CA ALA A 133 6.83 10.16 5.38
C ALA A 133 8.13 10.22 6.21
N GLU A 134 9.21 10.77 5.64
CA GLU A 134 10.48 10.98 6.35
C GLU A 134 10.31 11.78 7.64
N LYS A 135 9.54 12.88 7.59
CA LYS A 135 9.26 13.72 8.78
C LYS A 135 8.47 12.98 9.87
N MET A 136 7.61 12.05 9.48
CA MET A 136 6.81 11.25 10.42
C MET A 136 7.57 10.00 10.91
N GLY A 137 8.71 9.66 10.32
CA GLY A 137 9.41 8.40 10.57
C GLY A 137 8.69 7.19 9.98
N SER A 138 7.79 7.40 9.03
CA SER A 138 7.05 6.35 8.32
C SER A 138 7.76 5.95 7.01
N VAL A 139 7.39 4.79 6.49
CA VAL A 139 7.83 4.31 5.18
C VAL A 139 6.64 4.28 4.23
N ILE A 140 6.80 4.78 3.00
CA ILE A 140 5.85 4.50 1.93
C ILE A 140 6.25 3.16 1.31
N ALA A 141 5.33 2.21 1.25
CA ALA A 141 5.51 0.95 0.55
C ALA A 141 4.61 0.92 -0.69
N VAL A 142 5.23 0.96 -1.89
CA VAL A 142 4.46 0.87 -3.13
C VAL A 142 4.17 -0.58 -3.45
N GLU A 143 2.89 -0.87 -3.66
CA GLU A 143 2.39 -2.22 -3.89
C GLU A 143 2.40 -2.59 -5.38
N ASN A 144 2.81 -3.83 -5.68
CA ASN A 144 2.63 -4.41 -7.00
C ASN A 144 1.17 -4.81 -7.20
N VAL A 145 0.59 -4.40 -8.33
CA VAL A 145 -0.79 -4.74 -8.70
C VAL A 145 -0.84 -5.31 -10.11
N PHE A 146 -0.79 -4.46 -11.14
CA PHE A 146 -0.95 -4.85 -12.55
C PHE A 146 0.36 -5.06 -13.29
N GLU A 147 1.48 -4.95 -12.60
CA GLU A 147 2.80 -5.08 -13.21
C GLU A 147 3.08 -6.55 -13.60
N GLU A 148 3.37 -6.78 -14.87
CA GLU A 148 3.67 -8.10 -15.42
C GLU A 148 5.06 -8.64 -15.01
N ASN A 149 5.93 -7.74 -14.51
CA ASN A 149 7.29 -8.04 -14.06
C ASN A 149 7.78 -6.94 -13.10
N PRO A 150 8.88 -7.14 -12.35
CA PRO A 150 9.33 -6.19 -11.33
C PRO A 150 9.92 -4.87 -11.86
N LEU A 151 10.23 -4.78 -13.16
CA LEU A 151 11.02 -3.68 -13.71
C LEU A 151 10.40 -2.28 -13.51
N PRO A 152 9.07 -2.06 -13.71
CA PRO A 152 8.48 -0.74 -13.47
C PRO A 152 8.65 -0.28 -12.02
N ILE A 153 8.32 -1.11 -11.04
CA ILE A 153 8.45 -0.80 -9.61
C ILE A 153 9.92 -0.61 -9.23
N LYS A 154 10.80 -1.47 -9.71
CA LYS A 154 12.25 -1.33 -9.49
C LYS A 154 12.75 0.05 -9.93
N ARG A 155 12.46 0.44 -11.16
CA ARG A 155 12.84 1.76 -11.70
C ARG A 155 12.23 2.91 -10.90
N LEU A 156 10.99 2.78 -10.45
CA LEU A 156 10.35 3.78 -9.62
C LEU A 156 11.10 3.96 -8.29
N VAL A 157 11.28 2.88 -7.54
CA VAL A 157 11.93 2.92 -6.21
C VAL A 157 13.38 3.39 -6.31
N GLU A 158 14.15 2.89 -7.28
CA GLU A 158 15.52 3.33 -7.52
C GLU A 158 15.59 4.82 -7.90
N SER A 159 14.63 5.31 -8.69
CA SER A 159 14.59 6.71 -9.11
C SER A 159 14.29 7.69 -7.99
N MET A 160 13.60 7.26 -6.93
CA MET A 160 13.30 8.07 -5.74
C MET A 160 14.48 8.10 -4.77
N ASN A 161 15.31 7.06 -4.75
CA ASN A 161 16.54 6.94 -3.95
C ASN A 161 16.37 7.35 -2.47
N SER A 162 15.27 6.91 -1.84
CA SER A 162 14.97 7.18 -0.42
C SER A 162 14.80 5.88 0.36
N PRO A 163 15.34 5.80 1.60
CA PRO A 163 15.09 4.67 2.49
C PRO A 163 13.63 4.60 2.94
N ASN A 164 12.88 5.70 2.84
CA ASN A 164 11.47 5.79 3.20
C ASN A 164 10.52 5.53 2.01
N PHE A 165 11.05 5.05 0.87
CA PHE A 165 10.26 4.65 -0.28
C PHE A 165 10.64 3.24 -0.69
N ARG A 166 9.78 2.29 -0.36
CA ARG A 166 10.04 0.86 -0.38
C ARG A 166 8.94 0.14 -1.18
N VAL A 167 8.94 -1.19 -1.11
CA VAL A 167 7.99 -2.04 -1.81
C VAL A 167 7.11 -2.77 -0.79
N CYS A 168 5.81 -2.79 -1.02
CA CYS A 168 4.87 -3.78 -0.52
C CYS A 168 4.74 -4.87 -1.59
N PHE A 169 5.07 -6.12 -1.23
CA PHE A 169 4.95 -7.24 -2.16
C PHE A 169 3.66 -8.00 -1.90
N ASP A 170 2.75 -7.98 -2.88
CA ASP A 170 1.48 -8.69 -2.82
C ASP A 170 1.54 -10.00 -3.62
N THR A 171 1.28 -11.12 -2.94
CA THR A 171 1.33 -12.48 -3.51
C THR A 171 0.14 -12.79 -4.41
N GLY A 172 -1.03 -12.27 -4.08
CA GLY A 172 -2.24 -12.47 -4.86
C GLY A 172 -2.22 -11.73 -6.18
N HIS A 173 -1.79 -10.47 -6.16
CA HIS A 173 -1.58 -9.68 -7.37
C HIS A 173 -0.52 -10.30 -8.29
N LEU A 174 0.58 -10.82 -7.71
CA LEU A 174 1.56 -11.56 -8.49
C LEU A 174 0.92 -12.73 -9.24
N ASN A 175 0.08 -13.53 -8.57
CA ASN A 175 -0.56 -14.70 -9.19
C ASN A 175 -1.54 -14.33 -10.31
N LEU A 176 -2.14 -13.13 -10.24
CA LEU A 176 -3.10 -12.66 -11.23
C LEU A 176 -2.44 -12.01 -12.44
N PHE A 177 -1.40 -11.22 -12.23
CA PHE A 177 -0.93 -10.26 -13.23
C PHE A 177 0.50 -10.51 -13.68
N SER A 178 1.34 -11.14 -12.86
CA SER A 178 2.74 -11.36 -13.22
C SER A 178 2.90 -12.41 -14.33
N LYS A 179 3.80 -12.10 -15.27
CA LYS A 179 4.26 -13.06 -16.30
C LYS A 179 5.56 -13.76 -15.92
N VAL A 180 6.14 -13.38 -14.78
CA VAL A 180 7.37 -13.95 -14.27
C VAL A 180 7.15 -14.52 -12.88
N LYS A 181 8.05 -15.42 -12.45
CA LYS A 181 7.93 -16.12 -11.18
C LYS A 181 8.28 -15.22 -9.98
N MET A 182 7.81 -15.62 -8.82
CA MET A 182 8.08 -14.94 -7.54
C MET A 182 9.58 -14.77 -7.27
N GLU A 183 10.40 -15.75 -7.61
CA GLU A 183 11.84 -15.69 -7.42
C GLU A 183 12.49 -14.52 -8.17
N GLU A 184 11.99 -14.20 -9.39
CA GLU A 184 12.51 -13.06 -10.15
C GLU A 184 12.18 -11.73 -9.46
N TRP A 185 10.96 -11.60 -8.90
CA TRP A 185 10.57 -10.44 -8.12
C TRP A 185 11.47 -10.24 -6.89
N PHE A 186 11.75 -11.32 -6.15
CA PHE A 186 12.63 -11.23 -4.98
C PHE A 186 14.10 -11.02 -5.34
N ASN A 187 14.58 -11.55 -6.45
CA ASN A 187 15.93 -11.27 -6.95
C ASN A 187 16.11 -9.79 -7.28
N GLU A 188 15.09 -9.15 -7.86
CA GLU A 188 15.15 -7.76 -8.29
C GLU A 188 14.80 -6.74 -7.18
N LEU A 189 13.86 -7.08 -6.32
CA LEU A 189 13.26 -6.17 -5.34
C LEU A 189 13.41 -6.61 -3.89
N GLY A 190 13.84 -7.81 -3.58
CA GLY A 190 13.79 -8.37 -2.23
C GLY A 190 14.46 -7.47 -1.17
N SER A 191 15.58 -6.82 -1.52
CA SER A 191 16.26 -5.87 -0.62
C SER A 191 15.47 -4.55 -0.41
N LYS A 192 14.45 -4.31 -1.21
CA LYS A 192 13.58 -3.11 -1.17
C LYS A 192 12.22 -3.40 -0.54
N VAL A 193 11.86 -4.67 -0.33
CA VAL A 193 10.59 -5.04 0.30
C VAL A 193 10.62 -4.66 1.79
N SER A 194 9.61 -3.97 2.25
CA SER A 194 9.39 -3.60 3.65
C SER A 194 8.08 -4.13 4.22
N GLU A 195 7.14 -4.50 3.36
CA GLU A 195 5.84 -5.06 3.70
C GLU A 195 5.46 -6.15 2.72
N VAL A 196 4.64 -7.10 3.15
CA VAL A 196 4.15 -8.20 2.31
C VAL A 196 2.67 -8.38 2.58
N HIS A 197 1.85 -8.36 1.52
CA HIS A 197 0.47 -8.81 1.57
C HIS A 197 0.40 -10.28 1.21
N LEU A 198 -0.17 -11.06 2.12
CA LEU A 198 -0.28 -12.50 1.99
C LEU A 198 -1.75 -12.91 1.92
N HIS A 199 -2.19 -13.28 0.75
CA HIS A 199 -3.49 -13.90 0.51
C HIS A 199 -3.39 -14.82 -0.70
N ASP A 200 -4.35 -15.70 -0.86
CA ASP A 200 -4.41 -16.66 -1.95
C ASP A 200 -5.54 -16.31 -2.93
N ASN A 201 -5.48 -16.82 -4.13
CA ASN A 201 -6.54 -16.78 -5.13
C ASN A 201 -6.37 -17.89 -6.15
N ARG A 202 -7.33 -18.06 -7.06
CA ARG A 202 -7.31 -19.11 -8.09
C ARG A 202 -6.83 -18.63 -9.46
N GLY A 203 -6.14 -17.50 -9.52
CA GLY A 203 -5.57 -16.95 -10.74
C GLY A 203 -6.58 -16.35 -11.73
N LYS A 204 -7.79 -15.99 -11.26
CA LYS A 204 -8.84 -15.37 -12.09
C LYS A 204 -9.37 -14.06 -11.52
N TRP A 205 -9.54 -14.00 -10.22
CA TRP A 205 -10.06 -12.87 -9.47
C TRP A 205 -9.22 -12.65 -8.22
N ASP A 206 -9.20 -11.45 -7.73
CA ASP A 206 -8.56 -11.08 -6.49
C ASP A 206 -9.44 -11.47 -5.29
N GLU A 207 -9.49 -12.80 -5.01
CA GLU A 207 -10.44 -13.40 -4.08
C GLU A 207 -10.08 -13.22 -2.61
N HIS A 208 -8.84 -12.88 -2.29
CA HIS A 208 -8.33 -12.77 -0.91
C HIS A 208 -8.62 -14.03 -0.06
N LEU A 209 -8.37 -15.20 -0.62
CA LEU A 209 -8.55 -16.47 0.07
C LEU A 209 -7.50 -16.67 1.17
N ILE A 210 -7.84 -17.52 2.12
CA ILE A 210 -6.87 -18.04 3.10
C ILE A 210 -5.77 -18.79 2.35
N ILE A 211 -4.54 -18.67 2.83
CA ILE A 211 -3.38 -19.37 2.25
C ILE A 211 -3.65 -20.87 2.21
N GLY A 212 -3.54 -21.45 1.03
CA GLY A 212 -3.82 -22.86 0.75
C GLY A 212 -5.21 -23.15 0.18
N ASP A 213 -6.12 -22.18 0.12
CA ASP A 213 -7.45 -22.34 -0.48
C ASP A 213 -7.49 -21.92 -1.97
N GLY A 214 -6.41 -21.34 -2.46
CA GLY A 214 -6.22 -20.96 -3.87
C GLY A 214 -5.26 -21.90 -4.62
N ASN A 215 -4.44 -21.31 -5.50
CA ASN A 215 -3.47 -22.07 -6.29
C ASN A 215 -2.06 -21.46 -6.28
N ILE A 216 -1.79 -20.52 -5.38
CA ILE A 216 -0.45 -19.97 -5.21
C ILE A 216 0.44 -21.02 -4.53
N ASP A 217 1.57 -21.33 -5.15
CA ASP A 217 2.59 -22.21 -4.57
C ASP A 217 3.43 -21.41 -3.58
N PHE A 218 3.00 -21.40 -2.32
CA PHE A 218 3.75 -20.78 -1.23
C PHE A 218 4.89 -21.73 -0.79
N PRO A 219 6.10 -21.20 -0.53
CA PRO A 219 7.26 -22.00 -0.09
C PRO A 219 7.11 -22.60 1.30
#